data_869337c211538982ed3d87de22d2f5f0
#
_entry.id   869337c211538982ed3d87de22d2f5f0
#
_cell.length_a   1.000
_cell.length_b   1.000
_cell.length_c   1.000
_cell.angle_alpha   90.00
_cell.angle_beta   90.00
_cell.angle_gamma   90.00
#
_symmetry.space_group_name_H-M   'P 1'
#
loop_
_entity.id
_entity.type
_entity.pdbx_description
1 polymer ?
#
loop_
_entity_poly.entity_id
_entity_poly.type
_entity_poly.pdbx_seq_one_letter_code
_entity_poly.pdbx_strand_id
1 'polypeptide(L)'
;NPSDGLRVEKNPNYWRAGYPKLDAITWRPVVENSTRVAMALTGEADYAFPLPSEQVKMVKDKGALRVDVTPSIMLRFVEMNLTKPVFKDVRVRQALNYAVNKEALVKVAFAGYADVAEGIAPLSVDYAVKLGPWPYDPQKAKALLKEAGYPNGFEVELWSGYNHTTASKIIQFLQQQLAQVGVKVRVRT
;
A
#
# COMPACT_ATOMS: atom_id res chain seq x y z
N ASN A 1 26.20 15.21 0.60
CA ASN A 1 24.89 15.63 0.12
C ASN A 1 23.92 14.46 0.29
N PRO A 2 22.79 14.61 0.99
CA PRO A 2 21.81 13.53 1.17
C PRO A 2 21.24 12.95 -0.12
N SER A 3 21.29 13.71 -1.23
CA SER A 3 20.85 13.25 -2.56
C SER A 3 21.85 12.32 -3.25
N ASP A 4 23.10 12.28 -2.81
CA ASP A 4 24.16 11.52 -3.48
C ASP A 4 24.28 10.09 -2.94
N GLY A 5 23.64 9.84 -1.82
CA GLY A 5 23.62 8.53 -1.17
C GLY A 5 24.37 8.50 0.16
N LEU A 6 24.43 7.31 0.72
CA LEU A 6 25.09 7.01 1.98
C LEU A 6 26.04 5.83 1.78
N ARG A 7 27.28 5.97 2.22
CA ARG A 7 28.23 4.87 2.32
C ARG A 7 28.57 4.62 3.79
N VAL A 8 28.50 3.37 4.21
CA VAL A 8 28.97 2.89 5.50
C VAL A 8 30.03 1.83 5.30
N GLU A 9 31.00 1.79 6.20
CA GLU A 9 32.11 0.84 6.19
C GLU A 9 32.06 -0.05 7.44
N LYS A 10 32.70 -1.21 7.35
CA LYS A 10 32.78 -2.16 8.43
C LYS A 10 33.45 -1.54 9.66
N ASN A 11 32.78 -1.65 10.81
CA ASN A 11 33.39 -1.28 12.08
C ASN A 11 34.33 -2.41 12.53
N PRO A 12 35.63 -2.17 12.61
CA PRO A 12 36.60 -3.18 13.05
C PRO A 12 36.39 -3.62 14.51
N ASN A 13 35.78 -2.76 15.32
CA ASN A 13 35.49 -3.00 16.74
C ASN A 13 34.00 -3.41 16.95
N TYR A 14 33.38 -4.06 15.96
CA TYR A 14 31.99 -4.48 16.13
C TYR A 14 31.87 -5.55 17.23
N TRP A 15 30.88 -5.40 18.10
CA TRP A 15 30.71 -6.23 19.30
C TRP A 15 30.51 -7.73 19.01
N ARG A 16 30.04 -8.11 17.81
CA ARG A 16 29.82 -9.50 17.43
C ARG A 16 30.96 -10.00 16.54
N ALA A 17 31.69 -10.99 17.02
CA ALA A 17 32.80 -11.59 16.27
C ALA A 17 32.33 -12.14 14.89
N GLY A 18 33.13 -11.89 13.85
CA GLY A 18 32.86 -12.29 12.48
C GLY A 18 31.79 -11.45 11.74
N TYR A 19 31.36 -10.32 12.32
CA TYR A 19 30.42 -9.35 11.70
C TYR A 19 31.02 -7.94 11.78
N PRO A 20 30.57 -7.03 10.90
CA PRO A 20 29.72 -7.25 9.71
C PRO A 20 30.39 -8.18 8.69
N LYS A 21 29.59 -8.84 7.83
CA LYS A 21 30.13 -9.72 6.77
C LYS A 21 30.63 -8.94 5.56
N LEU A 22 30.01 -7.81 5.26
CA LEU A 22 30.36 -6.92 4.17
C LEU A 22 31.39 -5.88 4.67
N ASP A 23 32.31 -5.50 3.81
CA ASP A 23 33.31 -4.47 4.12
C ASP A 23 32.71 -3.05 4.02
N ALA A 24 31.78 -2.85 3.10
CA ALA A 24 31.05 -1.60 2.95
C ALA A 24 29.67 -1.82 2.30
N ILE A 25 28.77 -0.88 2.53
CA ILE A 25 27.48 -0.77 1.82
C ILE A 25 27.32 0.66 1.35
N THR A 26 26.94 0.83 0.09
CA THR A 26 26.60 2.13 -0.49
C THR A 26 25.13 2.15 -0.88
N TRP A 27 24.35 3.06 -0.32
CA TRP A 27 22.97 3.31 -0.71
C TRP A 27 22.91 4.45 -1.71
N ARG A 28 22.29 4.21 -2.85
CA ARG A 28 21.99 5.23 -3.86
C ARG A 28 20.49 5.45 -3.94
N PRO A 29 19.97 6.66 -3.67
CA PRO A 29 18.57 6.96 -3.84
C PRO A 29 18.24 7.02 -5.35
N VAL A 30 17.38 6.10 -5.81
CA VAL A 30 16.89 6.06 -7.18
C VAL A 30 15.39 6.14 -7.16
N VAL A 31 14.83 7.31 -7.46
CA VAL A 31 13.40 7.60 -7.34
C VAL A 31 12.60 6.82 -8.38
N GLU A 32 13.12 6.75 -9.61
CA GLU A 32 12.45 6.07 -10.72
C GLU A 32 12.50 4.54 -10.59
N ASN A 33 11.31 3.92 -10.55
CA ASN A 33 11.16 2.47 -10.36
C ASN A 33 11.84 1.64 -11.46
N SER A 34 11.64 2.03 -12.73
CA SER A 34 12.21 1.33 -13.88
C SER A 34 13.74 1.39 -13.92
N THR A 35 14.31 2.54 -13.60
CA THR A 35 15.76 2.73 -13.48
C THR A 35 16.33 1.83 -12.39
N ARG A 36 15.71 1.81 -11.21
CA ARG A 36 16.16 0.98 -10.08
C ARG A 36 16.16 -0.52 -10.43
N VAL A 37 15.13 -0.98 -11.13
CA VAL A 37 15.07 -2.37 -11.59
C VAL A 37 16.11 -2.66 -12.67
N ALA A 38 16.32 -1.73 -13.61
CA ALA A 38 17.33 -1.87 -14.66
C ALA A 38 18.74 -1.99 -14.06
N MET A 39 19.09 -1.16 -13.09
CA MET A 39 20.38 -1.21 -12.38
C MET A 39 20.63 -2.59 -11.74
N ALA A 40 19.62 -3.19 -11.12
CA ALA A 40 19.75 -4.54 -10.58
C ALA A 40 19.91 -5.59 -11.68
N LEU A 41 19.15 -5.49 -12.78
CA LEU A 41 19.22 -6.44 -13.90
C LEU A 41 20.56 -6.37 -14.67
N THR A 42 21.21 -5.22 -14.69
CA THR A 42 22.53 -5.02 -15.34
C THR A 42 23.71 -5.29 -14.42
N GLY A 43 23.47 -5.53 -13.13
CA GLY A 43 24.53 -5.72 -12.13
C GLY A 43 25.17 -4.40 -11.66
N GLU A 44 24.61 -3.24 -12.02
CA GLU A 44 25.04 -1.94 -11.47
C GLU A 44 24.67 -1.80 -9.98
N ALA A 45 23.62 -2.50 -9.56
CA ALA A 45 23.23 -2.62 -8.15
C ALA A 45 23.12 -4.09 -7.74
N ASP A 46 23.74 -4.45 -6.62
CA ASP A 46 23.66 -5.79 -6.03
C ASP A 46 22.29 -6.06 -5.36
N TYR A 47 21.60 -4.99 -4.95
CA TYR A 47 20.32 -5.05 -4.25
C TYR A 47 19.42 -3.87 -4.65
N ALA A 48 18.17 -4.13 -4.96
CA ALA A 48 17.17 -3.10 -5.27
C ALA A 48 15.95 -3.23 -4.35
N PHE A 49 15.57 -2.14 -3.71
CA PHE A 49 14.40 -2.05 -2.82
C PHE A 49 13.76 -0.64 -2.88
N PRO A 50 12.43 -0.56 -2.90
CA PRO A 50 11.48 -1.62 -3.13
C PRO A 50 11.42 -2.02 -4.62
N LEU A 51 11.09 -3.30 -4.88
CA LEU A 51 10.73 -3.76 -6.22
C LEU A 51 9.25 -3.45 -6.46
N PRO A 52 8.88 -2.74 -7.55
CA PRO A 52 7.48 -2.52 -7.90
C PRO A 52 6.75 -3.84 -8.13
N SER A 53 5.59 -4.02 -7.52
CA SER A 53 4.86 -5.29 -7.55
C SER A 53 4.48 -5.74 -8.98
N GLU A 54 4.18 -4.79 -9.88
CA GLU A 54 3.92 -5.06 -11.29
C GLU A 54 5.14 -5.58 -12.07
N GLN A 55 6.35 -5.35 -11.57
CA GLN A 55 7.59 -5.80 -12.23
C GLN A 55 8.13 -7.12 -11.66
N VAL A 56 7.59 -7.58 -10.53
CA VAL A 56 8.04 -8.81 -9.86
C VAL A 56 8.04 -10.02 -10.82
N LYS A 57 6.93 -10.19 -11.56
CA LYS A 57 6.82 -11.30 -12.51
C LYS A 57 7.92 -11.22 -13.59
N MET A 58 8.10 -10.08 -14.20
CA MET A 58 9.10 -9.86 -15.25
C MET A 58 10.52 -10.14 -14.75
N VAL A 59 10.86 -9.67 -13.55
CA VAL A 59 12.18 -9.90 -12.94
C VAL A 59 12.40 -11.38 -12.63
N LYS A 60 11.39 -12.08 -12.11
CA LYS A 60 11.44 -13.52 -11.85
C LYS A 60 11.60 -14.33 -13.13
N ASP A 61 10.85 -13.98 -14.18
CA ASP A 61 10.87 -14.72 -15.48
C ASP A 61 12.24 -14.59 -16.17
N LYS A 62 12.98 -13.51 -15.95
CA LYS A 62 14.35 -13.35 -16.47
C LYS A 62 15.36 -14.26 -15.78
N GLY A 63 15.09 -14.73 -14.56
CA GLY A 63 15.94 -15.67 -13.85
C GLY A 63 17.33 -15.15 -13.42
N ALA A 64 17.65 -13.88 -13.72
CA ALA A 64 18.95 -13.29 -13.40
C ALA A 64 19.09 -12.83 -11.95
N LEU A 65 17.98 -12.64 -11.25
CA LEU A 65 17.93 -12.12 -9.89
C LEU A 65 17.06 -13.00 -8.99
N ARG A 66 17.47 -13.11 -7.74
CA ARG A 66 16.62 -13.62 -6.68
C ARG A 66 15.64 -12.52 -6.25
N VAL A 67 14.35 -12.86 -6.18
CA VAL A 67 13.30 -11.95 -5.69
C VAL A 67 12.75 -12.50 -4.39
N ASP A 68 12.99 -11.79 -3.31
CA ASP A 68 12.46 -12.10 -1.98
C ASP A 68 11.16 -11.32 -1.75
N VAL A 69 10.12 -12.04 -1.36
CA VAL A 69 8.82 -11.49 -0.97
C VAL A 69 8.52 -11.93 0.45
N THR A 70 8.41 -10.99 1.36
CA THR A 70 8.16 -11.26 2.77
C THR A 70 6.99 -10.45 3.29
N PRO A 71 6.18 -11.00 4.21
CA PRO A 71 5.16 -10.22 4.91
C PRO A 71 5.78 -8.99 5.58
N SER A 72 5.08 -7.87 5.53
CA SER A 72 5.52 -6.64 6.17
C SER A 72 4.51 -6.18 7.21
N ILE A 73 4.93 -5.28 8.09
CA ILE A 73 4.05 -4.60 9.05
C ILE A 73 3.39 -3.34 8.45
N MET A 74 3.62 -3.09 7.16
CA MET A 74 3.10 -1.90 6.50
C MET A 74 1.62 -2.07 6.18
N LEU A 75 0.79 -1.19 6.72
CA LEU A 75 -0.65 -1.14 6.46
C LEU A 75 -0.97 0.08 5.58
N ARG A 76 -1.85 -0.11 4.59
CA ARG A 76 -2.47 0.96 3.81
C ARG A 76 -3.95 1.04 4.17
N PHE A 77 -4.39 2.20 4.60
CA PHE A 77 -5.77 2.42 5.03
C PHE A 77 -6.24 3.83 4.66
N VAL A 78 -7.53 4.04 4.75
CA VAL A 78 -8.17 5.36 4.59
C VAL A 78 -8.68 5.81 5.94
N GLU A 79 -8.23 6.95 6.38
CA GLU A 79 -8.74 7.60 7.59
C GLU A 79 -9.99 8.41 7.27
N MET A 80 -11.00 8.29 8.13
CA MET A 80 -12.21 9.09 8.05
C MET A 80 -12.19 10.17 9.13
N ASN A 81 -12.21 11.43 8.74
CA ASN A 81 -12.24 12.54 9.68
C ASN A 81 -13.59 12.61 10.38
N LEU A 82 -13.68 12.15 11.62
CA LEU A 82 -14.92 12.10 12.40
C LEU A 82 -15.45 13.48 12.85
N THR A 83 -14.70 14.57 12.64
CA THR A 83 -15.23 15.93 12.85
C THR A 83 -16.19 16.32 11.73
N LYS A 84 -16.09 15.70 10.55
CA LYS A 84 -17.02 15.94 9.45
C LYS A 84 -18.37 15.26 9.75
N PRO A 85 -19.50 15.99 9.63
CA PRO A 85 -20.82 15.46 10.00
C PRO A 85 -21.16 14.14 9.34
N VAL A 86 -20.82 13.96 8.06
CA VAL A 86 -21.09 12.74 7.28
C VAL A 86 -20.44 11.50 7.87
N PHE A 87 -19.27 11.63 8.52
CA PHE A 87 -18.55 10.49 9.09
C PHE A 87 -18.87 10.24 10.57
N LYS A 88 -19.67 11.08 11.22
CA LYS A 88 -20.11 10.83 12.60
C LYS A 88 -21.02 9.60 12.68
N ASP A 89 -21.86 9.39 11.68
CA ASP A 89 -22.74 8.21 11.61
C ASP A 89 -21.92 6.94 11.30
N VAL A 90 -22.01 5.95 12.18
CA VAL A 90 -21.31 4.66 12.02
C VAL A 90 -21.76 3.92 10.75
N ARG A 91 -23.04 4.07 10.36
CA ARG A 91 -23.61 3.41 9.18
C ARG A 91 -22.92 3.88 7.91
N VAL A 92 -22.57 5.16 7.82
CA VAL A 92 -21.78 5.71 6.69
C VAL A 92 -20.41 5.05 6.63
N ARG A 93 -19.70 4.96 7.77
CA ARG A 93 -18.38 4.34 7.81
C ARG A 93 -18.41 2.85 7.44
N GLN A 94 -19.44 2.14 7.89
CA GLN A 94 -19.69 0.74 7.52
C GLN A 94 -19.99 0.62 6.02
N ALA A 95 -20.84 1.49 5.48
CA ALA A 95 -21.17 1.51 4.06
C ALA A 95 -19.94 1.65 3.18
N LEU A 96 -19.02 2.55 3.52
CA LEU A 96 -17.76 2.73 2.78
C LEU A 96 -16.88 1.47 2.81
N ASN A 97 -16.90 0.72 3.92
CA ASN A 97 -16.20 -0.57 4.01
C ASN A 97 -16.83 -1.65 3.14
N TYR A 98 -18.17 -1.73 3.07
CA TYR A 98 -18.87 -2.66 2.18
C TYR A 98 -18.76 -2.27 0.71
N ALA A 99 -18.57 -0.99 0.39
CA ALA A 99 -18.51 -0.48 -0.97
C ALA A 99 -17.22 -0.83 -1.73
N VAL A 100 -16.15 -1.26 -1.04
CA VAL A 100 -14.84 -1.48 -1.65
C VAL A 100 -14.49 -2.96 -1.71
N ASN A 101 -14.30 -3.48 -2.94
CA ASN A 101 -13.76 -4.81 -3.19
C ASN A 101 -12.24 -4.81 -2.93
N LYS A 102 -11.85 -5.15 -1.71
CA LYS A 102 -10.46 -5.12 -1.26
C LYS A 102 -9.58 -6.17 -1.95
N GLU A 103 -10.15 -7.34 -2.28
CA GLU A 103 -9.42 -8.38 -3.02
C GLU A 103 -9.09 -7.93 -4.44
N ALA A 104 -10.04 -7.29 -5.11
CA ALA A 104 -9.80 -6.70 -6.42
C ALA A 104 -8.80 -5.55 -6.36
N LEU A 105 -8.85 -4.72 -5.31
CA LEU A 105 -7.87 -3.67 -5.06
C LEU A 105 -6.44 -4.23 -4.95
N VAL A 106 -6.25 -5.31 -4.19
CA VAL A 106 -4.95 -5.99 -4.06
C VAL A 106 -4.42 -6.45 -5.41
N LYS A 107 -5.28 -7.03 -6.25
CA LYS A 107 -4.89 -7.46 -7.60
C LYS A 107 -4.48 -6.29 -8.49
N VAL A 108 -5.26 -5.21 -8.47
CA VAL A 108 -5.04 -4.03 -9.36
C VAL A 108 -3.85 -3.19 -8.91
N ALA A 109 -3.74 -2.89 -7.61
CA ALA A 109 -2.73 -1.96 -7.11
C ALA A 109 -1.41 -2.64 -6.75
N PHE A 110 -1.44 -3.92 -6.37
CA PHE A 110 -0.27 -4.65 -5.86
C PHE A 110 0.05 -5.91 -6.65
N ALA A 111 -0.61 -6.16 -7.78
CA ALA A 111 -0.43 -7.38 -8.58
C ALA A 111 -0.53 -8.68 -7.75
N GLY A 112 -1.31 -8.68 -6.67
CA GLY A 112 -1.45 -9.80 -5.74
C GLY A 112 -0.38 -9.89 -4.64
N TYR A 113 0.59 -8.97 -4.60
CA TYR A 113 1.65 -8.94 -3.57
C TYR A 113 1.25 -8.10 -2.35
N ALA A 114 0.05 -8.29 -1.85
CA ALA A 114 -0.45 -7.74 -0.59
C ALA A 114 -1.59 -8.60 -0.08
N ASP A 115 -1.86 -8.54 1.21
CA ASP A 115 -3.00 -9.19 1.84
C ASP A 115 -4.07 -8.16 2.19
N VAL A 116 -5.33 -8.60 2.20
CA VAL A 116 -6.43 -7.75 2.70
C VAL A 116 -6.32 -7.63 4.21
N ALA A 117 -6.25 -6.40 4.70
CA ALA A 117 -6.19 -6.15 6.13
C ALA A 117 -7.51 -6.50 6.83
N GLU A 118 -7.41 -7.18 7.95
CA GLU A 118 -8.55 -7.56 8.80
C GLU A 118 -8.77 -6.58 9.97
N GLY A 119 -7.79 -5.71 10.23
CA GLY A 119 -7.82 -4.72 11.31
C GLY A 119 -6.70 -3.69 11.16
N ILE A 120 -6.46 -2.92 12.20
CA ILE A 120 -5.40 -1.89 12.23
C ILE A 120 -4.01 -2.46 12.51
N ALA A 121 -3.92 -3.73 12.94
CA ALA A 121 -2.66 -4.45 13.12
C ALA A 121 -2.57 -5.53 12.04
N PRO A 122 -1.50 -5.53 11.21
CA PRO A 122 -1.24 -6.62 10.27
C PRO A 122 -1.06 -7.95 11.01
N LEU A 123 -1.55 -9.05 10.42
CA LEU A 123 -1.44 -10.38 11.06
C LEU A 123 0.00 -10.89 11.21
N SER A 124 0.97 -10.21 10.61
CA SER A 124 2.40 -10.44 10.80
C SER A 124 2.97 -9.85 12.10
N VAL A 125 2.17 -9.08 12.83
CA VAL A 125 2.56 -8.48 14.11
C VAL A 125 2.09 -9.38 15.25
N ASP A 126 2.94 -9.60 16.25
CA ASP A 126 2.59 -10.36 17.44
C ASP A 126 1.36 -9.77 18.13
N TYR A 127 0.50 -10.66 18.64
CA TYR A 127 -0.79 -10.31 19.28
C TYR A 127 -1.84 -9.69 18.34
N ALA A 128 -1.63 -9.66 17.03
CA ALA A 128 -2.68 -9.25 16.09
C ALA A 128 -3.86 -10.23 16.15
N VAL A 129 -5.07 -9.68 16.20
CA VAL A 129 -6.30 -10.45 16.27
C VAL A 129 -6.90 -10.62 14.89
N LYS A 130 -7.23 -11.85 14.52
CA LYS A 130 -7.93 -12.16 13.28
C LYS A 130 -9.41 -11.80 13.42
N LEU A 131 -9.82 -10.71 12.76
CA LEU A 131 -11.21 -10.20 12.82
C LEU A 131 -12.05 -10.61 11.61
N GLY A 132 -11.40 -11.05 10.52
CA GLY A 132 -12.00 -11.23 9.22
C GLY A 132 -12.15 -9.89 8.46
N PRO A 133 -11.91 -9.90 7.15
CA PRO A 133 -12.06 -8.71 6.33
C PRO A 133 -13.53 -8.32 6.20
N TRP A 134 -13.80 -7.01 6.10
CA TRP A 134 -15.13 -6.54 5.71
C TRP A 134 -15.50 -7.08 4.31
N PRO A 135 -16.64 -7.76 4.15
CA PRO A 135 -17.05 -8.29 2.86
C PRO A 135 -17.39 -7.16 1.86
N TYR A 136 -17.24 -7.44 0.58
CA TYR A 136 -17.71 -6.55 -0.47
C TYR A 136 -19.20 -6.77 -0.72
N ASP A 137 -20.02 -5.76 -0.43
CA ASP A 137 -21.48 -5.77 -0.64
C ASP A 137 -21.98 -4.35 -0.94
N PRO A 138 -21.96 -3.93 -2.22
CA PRO A 138 -22.40 -2.59 -2.60
C PRO A 138 -23.91 -2.37 -2.41
N GLN A 139 -24.73 -3.42 -2.35
CA GLN A 139 -26.16 -3.28 -2.07
C GLN A 139 -26.39 -2.93 -0.61
N LYS A 140 -25.72 -3.62 0.30
CA LYS A 140 -25.72 -3.29 1.73
C LYS A 140 -25.15 -1.89 1.98
N ALA A 141 -24.08 -1.51 1.25
CA ALA A 141 -23.54 -0.15 1.32
C ALA A 141 -24.60 0.91 0.98
N LYS A 142 -25.34 0.73 -0.12
CA LYS A 142 -26.43 1.64 -0.52
C LYS A 142 -27.55 1.68 0.51
N ALA A 143 -27.95 0.54 1.07
CA ALA A 143 -28.97 0.47 2.10
C ALA A 143 -28.56 1.27 3.35
N LEU A 144 -27.34 1.07 3.85
CA LEU A 144 -26.80 1.80 4.99
C LEU A 144 -26.69 3.31 4.74
N LEU A 145 -26.28 3.73 3.54
CA LEU A 145 -26.24 5.14 3.17
C LEU A 145 -27.66 5.75 3.18
N LYS A 146 -28.65 5.04 2.63
CA LYS A 146 -30.04 5.48 2.65
C LYS A 146 -30.58 5.63 4.07
N GLU A 147 -30.33 4.65 4.95
CA GLU A 147 -30.71 4.70 6.37
C GLU A 147 -30.03 5.84 7.15
N ALA A 148 -28.81 6.20 6.74
CA ALA A 148 -28.04 7.30 7.30
C ALA A 148 -28.46 8.69 6.76
N GLY A 149 -29.49 8.73 5.86
CA GLY A 149 -29.99 9.98 5.29
C GLY A 149 -29.30 10.41 3.98
N TYR A 150 -28.53 9.53 3.34
CA TYR A 150 -27.82 9.79 2.09
C TYR A 150 -28.29 8.86 0.95
N PRO A 151 -29.58 8.84 0.57
CA PRO A 151 -30.12 7.91 -0.44
C PRO A 151 -29.49 8.10 -1.83
N ASN A 152 -28.99 9.30 -2.13
CA ASN A 152 -28.32 9.64 -3.39
C ASN A 152 -26.79 9.76 -3.23
N GLY A 153 -26.25 9.30 -2.11
CA GLY A 153 -24.85 9.46 -1.77
C GLY A 153 -24.47 10.88 -1.35
N PHE A 154 -23.19 11.20 -1.42
CA PHE A 154 -22.64 12.51 -1.03
C PHE A 154 -21.30 12.74 -1.72
N GLU A 155 -20.73 13.93 -1.53
CA GLU A 155 -19.42 14.30 -2.05
C GLU A 155 -18.41 14.47 -0.92
N VAL A 156 -17.18 13.95 -1.12
CA VAL A 156 -16.06 14.06 -0.18
C VAL A 156 -14.74 14.31 -0.88
N GLU A 157 -13.79 14.86 -0.17
CA GLU A 157 -12.39 14.95 -0.60
C GLU A 157 -11.59 13.79 -0.01
N LEU A 158 -10.78 13.15 -0.87
CA LEU A 158 -9.78 12.17 -0.50
C LEU A 158 -8.39 12.78 -0.68
N TRP A 159 -7.67 12.92 0.42
CA TRP A 159 -6.31 13.42 0.44
C TRP A 159 -5.32 12.27 0.44
N SER A 160 -4.28 12.38 -0.39
CA SER A 160 -3.16 11.43 -0.40
C SER A 160 -1.85 12.18 -0.24
N GLY A 161 -1.05 11.78 0.74
CA GLY A 161 0.34 12.23 0.88
C GLY A 161 1.32 11.52 -0.06
N TYR A 162 0.83 10.64 -0.94
CA TYR A 162 1.65 9.85 -1.85
C TYR A 162 1.19 10.05 -3.29
N ASN A 163 2.16 10.25 -4.19
CA ASN A 163 1.94 10.46 -5.63
C ASN A 163 2.56 9.37 -6.52
N HIS A 164 3.11 8.29 -5.92
CA HIS A 164 3.68 7.18 -6.70
C HIS A 164 2.60 6.30 -7.35
N THR A 165 2.98 5.53 -8.35
CA THR A 165 2.08 4.72 -9.19
C THR A 165 1.09 3.86 -8.40
N THR A 166 1.53 3.17 -7.35
CA THR A 166 0.65 2.34 -6.53
C THR A 166 -0.41 3.17 -5.80
N ALA A 167 -0.03 4.34 -5.26
CA ALA A 167 -0.98 5.24 -4.61
C ALA A 167 -2.05 5.73 -5.59
N SER A 168 -1.64 6.12 -6.80
CA SER A 168 -2.56 6.55 -7.86
C SER A 168 -3.55 5.45 -8.23
N LYS A 169 -3.10 4.19 -8.35
CA LYS A 169 -3.98 3.04 -8.61
C LYS A 169 -5.00 2.82 -7.48
N ILE A 170 -4.56 2.91 -6.22
CA ILE A 170 -5.45 2.78 -5.06
C ILE A 170 -6.52 3.87 -5.08
N ILE A 171 -6.12 5.13 -5.27
CA ILE A 171 -7.02 6.28 -5.30
C ILE A 171 -8.07 6.15 -6.41
N GLN A 172 -7.64 5.85 -7.63
CA GLN A 172 -8.54 5.66 -8.77
C GLN A 172 -9.52 4.51 -8.55
N PHE A 173 -9.03 3.40 -7.99
CA PHE A 173 -9.88 2.26 -7.66
C PHE A 173 -10.94 2.63 -6.61
N LEU A 174 -10.55 3.29 -5.53
CA LEU A 174 -11.47 3.76 -4.49
C LEU A 174 -12.52 4.72 -5.07
N GLN A 175 -12.09 5.68 -5.89
CA GLN A 175 -12.99 6.63 -6.56
C GLN A 175 -14.05 5.91 -7.39
N GLN A 176 -13.65 4.91 -8.19
CA GLN A 176 -14.57 4.11 -9.01
C GLN A 176 -15.54 3.28 -8.17
N GLN A 177 -15.04 2.60 -7.13
CA GLN A 177 -15.88 1.75 -6.28
C GLN A 177 -16.91 2.57 -5.48
N LEU A 178 -16.49 3.68 -4.90
CA LEU A 178 -17.35 4.56 -4.11
C LEU A 178 -18.40 5.26 -4.98
N ALA A 179 -18.08 5.59 -6.23
CA ALA A 179 -19.04 6.14 -7.18
C ALA A 179 -20.21 5.18 -7.47
N GLN A 180 -20.00 3.85 -7.43
CA GLN A 180 -21.07 2.86 -7.65
C GLN A 180 -22.16 2.89 -6.56
N VAL A 181 -21.83 3.41 -5.40
CA VAL A 181 -22.79 3.58 -4.28
C VAL A 181 -23.21 5.04 -4.07
N GLY A 182 -22.90 5.92 -5.04
CA GLY A 182 -23.31 7.32 -5.03
C GLY A 182 -22.33 8.27 -4.33
N VAL A 183 -21.21 7.78 -3.80
CA VAL A 183 -20.22 8.63 -3.14
C VAL A 183 -19.23 9.17 -4.15
N LYS A 184 -19.27 10.49 -4.37
CA LYS A 184 -18.38 11.21 -5.28
C LYS A 184 -17.11 11.64 -4.54
N VAL A 185 -15.98 11.15 -5.02
CA VAL A 185 -14.67 11.43 -4.41
C VAL A 185 -13.92 12.45 -5.25
N ARG A 186 -13.59 13.61 -4.67
CA ARG A 186 -12.61 14.56 -5.22
C ARG A 186 -11.24 14.26 -4.65
N VAL A 187 -10.28 13.99 -5.52
CA VAL A 187 -8.91 13.65 -5.11
C VAL A 187 -8.09 14.92 -4.94
N ARG A 188 -7.32 14.96 -3.84
CA ARG A 188 -6.29 15.96 -3.57
C ARG A 188 -4.96 15.23 -3.31
N THR A 189 -3.92 15.57 -4.06
CA THR A 189 -2.56 15.02 -3.96
C THR A 189 -1.55 16.14 -3.72
#